data_367dcee4cbaa7bf8ede186e26679076a
#
_entry.id   367dcee4cbaa7bf8ede186e26679076a
#
_cell.length_a   1.000
_cell.length_b   1.000
_cell.length_c   1.000
_cell.angle_alpha   90.00
_cell.angle_beta   90.00
_cell.angle_gamma   90.00
#
_symmetry.space_group_name_H-M   'P 1'
#
loop_
_entity.id
_entity.type
_entity.pdbx_description
1 polymer ?
#
loop_
_entity_poly.entity_id
_entity_poly.type
_entity_poly.pdbx_seq_one_letter_code
_entity_poly.pdbx_strand_id
1 'polypeptide(L)'
;MTIVILVAITTASFFVWLTPQSYDATFVVSDFKSHLDEIKEIHGALADGIEKEFQKMLNGDITPDHYIEVAEISSSQINSQIIQLVESKASQEWQESYLNYLEALRATNSNMRETIVVANMIKENADKQNVDKVLKKIDQLKEESKSFVSASDSARP
;
A
#
# COMPACT_ATOMS: atom_id res chain seq x y z
N MET A 1 54.30 5.86 10.16
CA MET A 1 53.53 6.68 9.20
C MET A 1 52.43 5.93 8.50
N THR A 2 52.61 4.71 8.04
CA THR A 2 51.61 3.89 7.30
C THR A 2 50.32 3.62 8.07
N ILE A 3 50.40 3.36 9.39
CA ILE A 3 49.21 3.06 10.23
C ILE A 3 48.29 4.27 10.38
N VAL A 4 48.84 5.48 10.50
CA VAL A 4 48.02 6.72 10.63
C VAL A 4 47.27 7.03 9.36
N ILE A 5 47.84 6.74 8.18
CA ILE A 5 47.20 6.92 6.89
C ILE A 5 46.03 5.92 6.72
N LEU A 6 46.21 4.68 7.17
CA LEU A 6 45.18 3.63 7.08
C LEU A 6 43.99 3.94 7.98
N VAL A 7 44.20 4.45 9.19
CA VAL A 7 43.13 4.89 10.11
C VAL A 7 42.41 6.11 9.54
N ALA A 8 43.10 7.05 8.91
CA ALA A 8 42.45 8.22 8.29
C ALA A 8 41.54 7.83 7.10
N ILE A 9 41.96 6.86 6.28
CA ILE A 9 41.17 6.38 5.13
C ILE A 9 39.93 5.62 5.61
N THR A 10 40.04 4.79 6.65
CA THR A 10 38.90 4.05 7.20
C THR A 10 37.89 4.97 7.87
N THR A 11 38.33 5.99 8.63
CA THR A 11 37.43 6.99 9.22
C THR A 11 36.75 7.85 8.16
N ALA A 12 37.43 8.29 7.12
CA ALA A 12 36.83 9.04 6.02
C ALA A 12 35.77 8.22 5.26
N SER A 13 36.03 6.94 5.00
CA SER A 13 35.06 6.04 4.38
C SER A 13 33.82 5.82 5.25
N PHE A 14 33.98 5.79 6.58
CA PHE A 14 32.89 5.64 7.52
C PHE A 14 32.01 6.90 7.60
N PHE A 15 32.62 8.10 7.51
CA PHE A 15 31.88 9.36 7.46
C PHE A 15 31.07 9.53 6.16
N VAL A 16 31.55 9.07 5.02
CA VAL A 16 30.83 9.08 3.74
C VAL A 16 29.61 8.15 3.78
N TRP A 17 29.71 7.05 4.53
CA TRP A 17 28.59 6.11 4.71
C TRP A 17 27.57 6.57 5.74
N LEU A 18 27.96 7.39 6.72
CA LEU A 18 27.08 7.93 7.78
C LEU A 18 26.42 9.27 7.42
N THR A 19 26.90 9.98 6.39
CA THR A 19 26.16 11.12 5.87
C THR A 19 24.93 10.57 5.14
N PRO A 20 23.70 10.89 5.58
CA PRO A 20 22.53 10.59 4.80
C PRO A 20 22.71 11.33 3.46
N GLN A 21 23.07 10.58 2.44
CA GLN A 21 22.91 11.09 1.09
C GLN A 21 21.40 11.22 0.92
N SER A 22 20.89 12.43 1.08
CA SER A 22 19.60 12.80 0.55
C SER A 22 19.71 12.68 -0.97
N TYR A 23 19.60 11.43 -1.45
CA TYR A 23 19.16 11.21 -2.80
C TYR A 23 17.72 11.72 -2.82
N ASP A 24 17.52 12.99 -3.09
CA ASP A 24 16.34 13.47 -3.74
C ASP A 24 16.32 12.81 -5.14
N ALA A 25 16.08 11.51 -5.14
CA ALA A 25 15.64 10.83 -6.35
C ALA A 25 14.26 11.43 -6.63
N THR A 26 14.24 12.59 -7.28
CA THR A 26 13.01 13.17 -7.81
C THR A 26 12.53 12.18 -8.86
N PHE A 27 11.54 11.38 -8.48
CA PHE A 27 10.86 10.50 -9.43
C PHE A 27 10.12 11.39 -10.40
N VAL A 28 10.72 11.64 -11.57
CA VAL A 28 10.13 12.47 -12.61
C VAL A 28 9.24 11.57 -13.46
N VAL A 29 7.93 11.64 -13.21
CA VAL A 29 6.94 11.01 -14.08
C VAL A 29 6.86 11.83 -15.37
N SER A 30 7.24 11.24 -16.49
CA SER A 30 7.15 11.86 -17.81
C SER A 30 5.81 11.58 -18.50
N ASP A 31 5.13 10.50 -18.12
CA ASP A 31 3.83 10.06 -18.64
C ASP A 31 2.92 9.68 -17.46
N PHE A 32 2.10 10.64 -17.04
CA PHE A 32 1.17 10.47 -15.92
C PHE A 32 0.09 9.43 -16.22
N LYS A 33 -0.32 9.29 -17.48
CA LYS A 33 -1.31 8.29 -17.86
C LYS A 33 -0.78 6.88 -17.64
N SER A 34 0.36 6.56 -18.25
CA SER A 34 0.98 5.23 -18.13
C SER A 34 1.34 4.91 -16.69
N HIS A 35 1.86 5.87 -15.92
CA HIS A 35 2.19 5.69 -14.51
C HIS A 35 0.94 5.36 -13.65
N LEU A 36 -0.17 6.08 -13.86
CA LEU A 36 -1.42 5.80 -13.13
C LEU A 36 -2.01 4.45 -13.53
N ASP A 37 -1.94 4.10 -14.84
CA ASP A 37 -2.44 2.81 -15.33
C ASP A 37 -1.65 1.63 -14.74
N GLU A 38 -0.33 1.74 -14.60
CA GLU A 38 0.53 0.74 -13.94
C GLU A 38 0.15 0.56 -12.46
N ILE A 39 -0.02 1.67 -11.73
CA ILE A 39 -0.47 1.62 -10.32
C ILE A 39 -1.85 0.97 -10.22
N LYS A 40 -2.77 1.25 -11.14
CA LYS A 40 -4.11 0.62 -11.17
C LYS A 40 -4.04 -0.88 -11.39
N GLU A 41 -3.19 -1.35 -12.29
CA GLU A 41 -3.00 -2.77 -12.55
C GLU A 41 -2.49 -3.51 -11.31
N ILE A 42 -1.46 -2.98 -10.66
CA ILE A 42 -0.90 -3.56 -9.44
C ILE A 42 -1.94 -3.54 -8.30
N HIS A 43 -2.63 -2.40 -8.11
CA HIS A 43 -3.70 -2.27 -7.11
C HIS A 43 -4.81 -3.31 -7.32
N GLY A 44 -5.29 -3.46 -8.56
CA GLY A 44 -6.32 -4.45 -8.90
C GLY A 44 -5.87 -5.87 -8.58
N ALA A 45 -4.65 -6.24 -8.97
CA ALA A 45 -4.09 -7.56 -8.69
C ALA A 45 -3.96 -7.83 -7.17
N LEU A 46 -3.53 -6.83 -6.38
CA LEU A 46 -3.42 -6.95 -4.93
C LEU A 46 -4.79 -7.07 -4.26
N ALA A 47 -5.75 -6.24 -4.66
CA ALA A 47 -7.11 -6.27 -4.11
C ALA A 47 -7.81 -7.60 -4.39
N ASP A 48 -7.70 -8.11 -5.62
CA ASP A 48 -8.27 -9.40 -6.01
C ASP A 48 -7.57 -10.58 -5.32
N GLY A 49 -6.24 -10.50 -5.17
CA GLY A 49 -5.46 -11.51 -4.47
C GLY A 49 -5.85 -11.63 -3.00
N ILE A 50 -5.89 -10.50 -2.30
CA ILE A 50 -6.23 -10.49 -0.87
C ILE A 50 -7.69 -10.89 -0.61
N GLU A 51 -8.61 -10.51 -1.49
CA GLU A 51 -10.00 -10.95 -1.40
C GLU A 51 -10.14 -12.48 -1.47
N LYS A 52 -9.44 -13.11 -2.40
CA LYS A 52 -9.43 -14.58 -2.53
C LYS A 52 -8.87 -15.26 -1.28
N GLU A 53 -7.77 -14.74 -0.73
CA GLU A 53 -7.19 -15.29 0.50
C GLU A 53 -8.10 -15.04 1.71
N PHE A 54 -8.78 -13.89 1.78
CA PHE A 54 -9.77 -13.60 2.82
C PHE A 54 -10.93 -14.60 2.80
N GLN A 55 -11.47 -14.89 1.61
CA GLN A 55 -12.54 -15.87 1.47
C GLN A 55 -12.09 -17.29 1.84
N LYS A 56 -10.86 -17.69 1.49
CA LYS A 56 -10.28 -18.97 1.94
C LYS A 56 -10.20 -19.05 3.47
N MET A 57 -9.78 -17.98 4.13
CA MET A 57 -9.74 -17.92 5.58
C MET A 57 -11.14 -18.03 6.20
N LEU A 58 -12.12 -17.31 5.67
CA LEU A 58 -13.51 -17.37 6.15
C LEU A 58 -14.12 -18.77 6.00
N ASN A 59 -13.71 -19.51 4.95
CA ASN A 59 -14.15 -20.89 4.71
C ASN A 59 -13.35 -21.92 5.52
N GLY A 60 -12.26 -21.52 6.19
CA GLY A 60 -11.40 -22.41 6.95
C GLY A 60 -10.37 -23.17 6.11
N ASP A 61 -10.16 -22.79 4.83
CA ASP A 61 -9.18 -23.40 3.94
C ASP A 61 -7.74 -23.00 4.29
N ILE A 62 -7.56 -21.83 4.92
CA ILE A 62 -6.29 -21.35 5.46
C ILE A 62 -6.47 -20.84 6.89
N THR A 63 -5.39 -20.82 7.65
CA THR A 63 -5.43 -20.31 9.03
C THR A 63 -5.47 -18.79 9.07
N PRO A 64 -6.08 -18.17 10.12
CA PRO A 64 -6.02 -16.73 10.32
C PRO A 64 -4.60 -16.16 10.37
N ASP A 65 -3.65 -16.87 10.98
CA ASP A 65 -2.25 -16.43 11.04
C ASP A 65 -1.61 -16.34 9.66
N HIS A 66 -1.84 -17.33 8.80
CA HIS A 66 -1.36 -17.29 7.41
C HIS A 66 -1.99 -16.13 6.63
N TYR A 67 -3.31 -15.92 6.80
CA TYR A 67 -3.99 -14.78 6.17
C TYR A 67 -3.41 -13.44 6.60
N ILE A 68 -3.18 -13.25 7.92
CA ILE A 68 -2.61 -12.01 8.48
C ILE A 68 -1.26 -11.70 7.82
N GLU A 69 -0.37 -12.68 7.70
CA GLU A 69 0.93 -12.51 7.04
C GLU A 69 0.79 -12.01 5.60
N VAL A 70 -0.08 -12.63 4.81
CA VAL A 70 -0.36 -12.23 3.42
C VAL A 70 -0.95 -10.83 3.35
N ALA A 71 -1.89 -10.50 4.25
CA ALA A 71 -2.55 -9.20 4.28
C ALA A 71 -1.60 -8.06 4.69
N GLU A 72 -0.68 -8.30 5.62
CA GLU A 72 0.35 -7.32 6.01
C GLU A 72 1.32 -7.02 4.86
N ILE A 73 1.76 -8.05 4.12
CA ILE A 73 2.61 -7.86 2.93
C ILE A 73 1.85 -7.03 1.88
N SER A 74 0.59 -7.39 1.58
CA SER A 74 -0.22 -6.67 0.61
C SER A 74 -0.49 -5.22 1.02
N SER A 75 -0.76 -4.97 2.30
CA SER A 75 -0.92 -3.61 2.86
C SER A 75 0.36 -2.79 2.72
N SER A 76 1.53 -3.39 2.92
CA SER A 76 2.82 -2.73 2.69
C SER A 76 3.03 -2.36 1.21
N GLN A 77 2.63 -3.22 0.28
CA GLN A 77 2.70 -2.94 -1.15
C GLN A 77 1.76 -1.80 -1.56
N ILE A 78 0.53 -1.75 -1.02
CA ILE A 78 -0.38 -0.61 -1.23
C ILE A 78 0.21 0.69 -0.67
N ASN A 79 0.84 0.65 0.51
CA ASN A 79 1.53 1.82 1.06
C ASN A 79 2.66 2.31 0.15
N SER A 80 3.40 1.42 -0.48
CA SER A 80 4.43 1.80 -1.47
C SER A 80 3.83 2.52 -2.68
N GLN A 81 2.66 2.10 -3.16
CA GLN A 81 1.95 2.77 -4.25
C GLN A 81 1.43 4.16 -3.83
N ILE A 82 0.93 4.29 -2.60
CA ILE A 82 0.55 5.59 -2.03
C ILE A 82 1.73 6.56 -2.05
N ILE A 83 2.91 6.11 -1.63
CA ILE A 83 4.13 6.92 -1.65
C ILE A 83 4.50 7.31 -3.09
N GLN A 84 4.48 6.37 -4.03
CA GLN A 84 4.78 6.65 -5.44
C GLN A 84 3.83 7.70 -6.04
N LEU A 85 2.53 7.62 -5.76
CA LEU A 85 1.57 8.63 -6.22
C LEU A 85 1.86 10.03 -5.62
N VAL A 86 2.17 10.09 -4.32
CA VAL A 86 2.48 11.35 -3.64
C VAL A 86 3.77 11.97 -4.20
N GLU A 87 4.80 11.16 -4.44
CA GLU A 87 6.10 11.61 -4.93
C GLU A 87 6.10 11.97 -6.43
N SER A 88 5.14 11.47 -7.20
CA SER A 88 5.03 11.70 -8.64
C SER A 88 4.84 13.17 -9.03
N LYS A 89 4.33 14.01 -8.11
CA LYS A 89 4.06 15.44 -8.33
C LYS A 89 3.27 15.69 -9.62
N ALA A 90 2.08 15.06 -9.72
CA ALA A 90 1.23 15.16 -10.89
C ALA A 90 1.04 16.61 -11.38
N SER A 91 1.05 16.81 -12.70
CA SER A 91 0.76 18.11 -13.32
C SER A 91 -0.66 18.57 -12.96
N GLN A 92 -0.91 19.87 -13.08
CA GLN A 92 -2.19 20.47 -12.68
C GLN A 92 -3.40 19.78 -13.31
N GLU A 93 -3.30 19.34 -14.55
CA GLU A 93 -4.37 18.65 -15.29
C GLU A 93 -4.62 17.22 -14.78
N TRP A 94 -3.61 16.56 -14.14
CA TRP A 94 -3.70 15.21 -13.59
C TRP A 94 -3.98 15.18 -12.08
N GLN A 95 -3.87 16.31 -11.37
CA GLN A 95 -3.96 16.34 -9.91
C GLN A 95 -5.24 15.75 -9.36
N GLU A 96 -6.40 16.09 -9.94
CA GLU A 96 -7.69 15.59 -9.46
C GLU A 96 -7.79 14.06 -9.62
N SER A 97 -7.36 13.52 -10.76
CA SER A 97 -7.32 12.09 -11.03
C SER A 97 -6.42 11.37 -10.02
N TYR A 98 -5.21 11.89 -9.77
CA TYR A 98 -4.24 11.32 -8.84
C TYR A 98 -4.73 11.39 -7.39
N LEU A 99 -5.33 12.49 -6.95
CA LEU A 99 -5.89 12.63 -5.61
C LEU A 99 -7.03 11.64 -5.37
N ASN A 100 -7.95 11.50 -6.32
CA ASN A 100 -9.00 10.50 -6.22
C ASN A 100 -8.43 9.09 -6.16
N TYR A 101 -7.39 8.78 -6.95
CA TYR A 101 -6.79 7.45 -6.92
C TYR A 101 -6.01 7.20 -5.61
N LEU A 102 -5.39 8.23 -5.04
CA LEU A 102 -4.78 8.16 -3.72
C LEU A 102 -5.80 7.78 -2.64
N GLU A 103 -7.00 8.36 -2.68
CA GLU A 103 -8.07 8.00 -1.74
C GLU A 103 -8.58 6.56 -1.98
N ALA A 104 -8.62 6.09 -3.23
CA ALA A 104 -8.94 4.69 -3.54
C ALA A 104 -7.93 3.73 -2.88
N LEU A 105 -6.63 4.00 -2.99
CA LEU A 105 -5.59 3.19 -2.33
C LEU A 105 -5.69 3.23 -0.81
N ARG A 106 -6.01 4.40 -0.22
CA ARG A 106 -6.21 4.55 1.23
C ARG A 106 -7.41 3.74 1.73
N ALA A 107 -8.52 3.78 1.00
CA ALA A 107 -9.70 2.97 1.30
C ALA A 107 -9.40 1.48 1.21
N THR A 108 -8.67 1.03 0.17
CA THR A 108 -8.22 -0.36 0.04
C THR A 108 -7.30 -0.78 1.18
N ASN A 109 -6.34 0.07 1.57
CA ASN A 109 -5.45 -0.24 2.70
C ASN A 109 -6.22 -0.32 4.02
N SER A 110 -7.21 0.55 4.22
CA SER A 110 -8.10 0.49 5.39
C SER A 110 -8.95 -0.78 5.38
N ASN A 111 -9.45 -1.19 4.21
CA ASN A 111 -10.14 -2.47 4.03
C ASN A 111 -9.26 -3.65 4.45
N MET A 112 -8.02 -3.73 3.97
CA MET A 112 -7.08 -4.80 4.34
C MET A 112 -6.83 -4.86 5.85
N ARG A 113 -6.74 -3.71 6.52
CA ARG A 113 -6.59 -3.66 7.99
C ARG A 113 -7.82 -4.21 8.71
N GLU A 114 -9.03 -3.90 8.23
CA GLU A 114 -10.26 -4.45 8.82
C GLU A 114 -10.38 -5.96 8.59
N THR A 115 -9.89 -6.50 7.46
CA THR A 115 -9.84 -7.96 7.26
C THR A 115 -8.87 -8.64 8.22
N ILE A 116 -7.74 -8.00 8.58
CA ILE A 116 -6.83 -8.49 9.63
C ILE A 116 -7.54 -8.48 11.00
N VAL A 117 -8.37 -7.46 11.29
CA VAL A 117 -9.18 -7.45 12.52
C VAL A 117 -10.12 -8.66 12.55
N VAL A 118 -10.82 -8.97 11.44
CA VAL A 118 -11.66 -10.17 11.34
C VAL A 118 -10.86 -11.45 11.58
N ALA A 119 -9.67 -11.56 10.98
CA ALA A 119 -8.80 -12.72 11.18
C ALA A 119 -8.43 -12.93 12.67
N ASN A 120 -8.08 -11.85 13.38
CA ASN A 120 -7.81 -11.91 14.81
C ASN A 120 -9.08 -12.27 15.62
N MET A 121 -10.24 -11.71 15.26
CA MET A 121 -11.51 -12.04 15.91
C MET A 121 -11.87 -13.52 15.75
N ILE A 122 -11.62 -14.11 14.56
CA ILE A 122 -11.84 -15.55 14.33
C ILE A 122 -10.88 -16.38 15.19
N LYS A 123 -9.61 -15.99 15.27
CA LYS A 123 -8.60 -16.66 16.10
C LYS A 123 -8.95 -16.64 17.59
N GLU A 124 -9.55 -15.56 18.06
CA GLU A 124 -9.98 -15.35 19.44
C GLU A 124 -11.38 -15.91 19.74
N ASN A 125 -12.04 -16.54 18.76
CA ASN A 125 -13.43 -17.01 18.85
C ASN A 125 -14.42 -15.91 19.28
N ALA A 126 -14.25 -14.71 18.73
CA ALA A 126 -15.11 -13.58 19.02
C ALA A 126 -16.58 -13.83 18.63
N ASP A 127 -17.49 -13.08 19.27
CA ASP A 127 -18.92 -13.15 18.98
C ASP A 127 -19.20 -12.82 17.52
N LYS A 128 -20.01 -13.64 16.87
CA LYS A 128 -20.41 -13.51 15.47
C LYS A 128 -20.99 -12.12 15.16
N GLN A 129 -21.78 -11.54 16.08
CA GLN A 129 -22.36 -10.20 15.87
C GLN A 129 -21.28 -9.12 15.72
N ASN A 130 -20.17 -9.25 16.44
CA ASN A 130 -19.05 -8.32 16.33
C ASN A 130 -18.30 -8.52 15.03
N VAL A 131 -18.08 -9.76 14.59
CA VAL A 131 -17.48 -10.07 13.29
C VAL A 131 -18.35 -9.49 12.16
N ASP A 132 -19.68 -9.69 12.19
CA ASP A 132 -20.61 -9.17 11.18
C ASP A 132 -20.57 -7.63 11.06
N LYS A 133 -20.32 -6.91 12.15
CA LYS A 133 -20.13 -5.44 12.12
C LYS A 133 -18.89 -5.04 11.34
N VAL A 134 -17.77 -5.75 11.56
CA VAL A 134 -16.53 -5.47 10.85
C VAL A 134 -16.64 -5.85 9.37
N LEU A 135 -17.31 -6.97 9.05
CA LEU A 135 -17.58 -7.36 7.66
C LEU A 135 -18.38 -6.29 6.90
N LYS A 136 -19.39 -5.67 7.52
CA LYS A 136 -20.12 -4.54 6.91
C LYS A 136 -19.22 -3.33 6.65
N LYS A 137 -18.29 -3.05 7.56
CA LYS A 137 -17.32 -1.97 7.36
C LYS A 137 -16.36 -2.27 6.20
N ILE A 138 -15.93 -3.52 6.06
CA ILE A 138 -15.12 -4.00 4.95
C ILE A 138 -15.85 -3.75 3.62
N ASP A 139 -17.14 -4.10 3.53
CA ASP A 139 -17.94 -3.88 2.32
C ASP A 139 -18.07 -2.38 2.01
N GLN A 140 -18.29 -1.53 3.01
CA GLN A 140 -18.33 -0.08 2.83
C GLN A 140 -17.02 0.47 2.26
N LEU A 141 -15.88 0.05 2.80
CA LEU A 141 -14.56 0.47 2.33
C LEU A 141 -14.26 -0.01 0.91
N LYS A 142 -14.76 -1.20 0.51
CA LYS A 142 -14.68 -1.68 -0.88
C LYS A 142 -15.44 -0.78 -1.84
N GLU A 143 -16.67 -0.43 -1.49
CA GLU A 143 -17.49 0.46 -2.33
C GLU A 143 -16.92 1.88 -2.39
N GLU A 144 -16.36 2.39 -1.29
CA GLU A 144 -15.67 3.67 -1.24
C GLU A 144 -14.45 3.67 -2.17
N SER A 145 -13.60 2.63 -2.11
CA SER A 145 -12.46 2.50 -3.02
C SER A 145 -12.89 2.49 -4.49
N LYS A 146 -13.92 1.71 -4.85
CA LYS A 146 -14.45 1.68 -6.23
C LYS A 146 -14.96 3.05 -6.69
N SER A 147 -15.64 3.78 -5.80
CA SER A 147 -16.13 5.13 -6.08
C SER A 147 -14.98 6.07 -6.41
N PHE A 148 -13.90 6.04 -5.62
CA PHE A 148 -12.72 6.86 -5.87
C PHE A 148 -11.96 6.44 -7.14
N VAL A 149 -11.88 5.15 -7.47
CA VAL A 149 -11.34 4.68 -8.75
C VAL A 149 -12.13 5.28 -9.92
N SER A 150 -13.48 5.23 -9.85
CA SER A 150 -14.35 5.80 -10.87
C SER A 150 -14.20 7.32 -10.98
N ALA A 151 -14.10 8.03 -9.86
CA ALA A 151 -13.85 9.46 -9.81
C ALA A 151 -12.49 9.82 -10.43
N SER A 152 -11.45 9.03 -10.12
CA SER A 152 -10.13 9.18 -10.73
C SER A 152 -10.19 9.05 -12.25
N ASP A 153 -10.90 8.03 -12.77
CA ASP A 153 -11.03 7.82 -14.22
C ASP A 153 -11.80 8.96 -14.91
N SER A 154 -12.82 9.49 -14.25
CA SER A 154 -13.62 10.60 -14.76
C SER A 154 -12.88 11.95 -14.78
N ALA A 155 -11.86 12.09 -13.93
CA ALA A 155 -11.04 13.30 -13.80
C ALA A 155 -9.76 13.26 -14.65
N ARG A 156 -9.59 12.26 -15.54
CA ARG A 156 -8.45 12.22 -16.47
C ARG A 156 -8.60 13.30 -17.55
N PRO A 157 -7.52 14.01 -17.92
CA PRO A 157 -7.55 14.98 -19.00
C PRO A 157 -7.74 14.33 -20.37
#